data_cddb009fc2afcc2957ee85eb45c7babf
#
_entry.id   cddb009fc2afcc2957ee85eb45c7babf
#
_cell.length_a   1.000
_cell.length_b   1.000
_cell.length_c   1.000
_cell.angle_alpha   90.00
_cell.angle_beta   90.00
_cell.angle_gamma   90.00
#
_symmetry.space_group_name_H-M   'P 1'
#
loop_
_entity.id
_entity.type
_entity.pdbx_description
1 polymer ?
#
loop_
_entity_poly.entity_id
_entity_poly.type
_entity_poly.pdbx_seq_one_letter_code
_entity_poly.pdbx_strand_id
1 'polypeptide(L)'
;IFFRLTKGSSLLKYFILKVDPKKRILFDPKSSVDFQGNTGPFIQYTYARIQSIIRKAAFDYSKSVTIELHEKEKELLKQLALYPETIQQAATNYSPAIVANYTYDLVKEFNSFYQNVSILGEENEAKKIFRVQLAKKVADTIKSAFYLLGIDVPERM
;
A
#
# COMPACT_ATOMS: atom_id res chain seq x y z
N ILE A 1 -16.53 4.17 20.30
CA ILE A 1 -17.20 5.23 19.50
C ILE A 1 -16.17 5.99 18.69
N PHE A 2 -15.02 6.43 19.24
CA PHE A 2 -13.97 7.17 18.55
C PHE A 2 -13.35 6.39 17.38
N PHE A 3 -13.12 5.09 17.54
CA PHE A 3 -12.58 4.20 16.50
C PHE A 3 -13.51 4.02 15.28
N ARG A 4 -14.81 4.19 15.48
CA ARG A 4 -15.83 4.09 14.43
C ARG A 4 -15.91 5.36 13.57
N LEU A 5 -15.67 6.53 14.16
CA LEU A 5 -15.70 7.83 13.48
C LEU A 5 -14.46 8.05 12.60
N THR A 6 -13.28 7.63 13.05
CA THR A 6 -12.04 7.76 12.27
C THR A 6 -12.03 6.86 11.03
N LYS A 7 -12.60 5.64 11.12
CA LYS A 7 -12.73 4.75 9.95
C LYS A 7 -13.67 5.33 8.88
N GLY A 8 -14.82 5.85 9.26
CA GLY A 8 -15.80 6.43 8.31
C GLY A 8 -15.23 7.61 7.54
N SER A 9 -14.49 8.51 8.21
CA SER A 9 -13.90 9.67 7.55
C SER A 9 -12.79 9.29 6.57
N SER A 10 -11.95 8.29 6.88
CA SER A 10 -10.89 7.80 6.00
C SER A 10 -11.43 7.17 4.72
N LEU A 11 -12.55 6.42 4.82
CA LEU A 11 -13.20 5.78 3.69
C LEU A 11 -13.75 6.82 2.70
N LEU A 12 -14.46 7.81 3.23
CA LEU A 12 -15.02 8.89 2.42
C LEU A 12 -13.92 9.74 1.77
N LYS A 13 -12.88 10.09 2.52
CA LYS A 13 -11.73 10.84 1.98
C LYS A 13 -11.11 10.13 0.79
N TYR A 14 -10.80 8.83 0.92
CA TYR A 14 -10.22 8.08 -0.18
C TYR A 14 -11.15 8.02 -1.39
N PHE A 15 -12.44 7.76 -1.18
CA PHE A 15 -13.43 7.70 -2.26
C PHE A 15 -13.48 9.01 -3.06
N ILE A 16 -13.42 10.15 -2.39
CA ILE A 16 -13.41 11.46 -3.05
C ILE A 16 -12.05 11.70 -3.75
N LEU A 17 -10.94 11.46 -3.05
CA LEU A 17 -9.60 11.81 -3.52
C LEU A 17 -9.08 10.92 -4.66
N LYS A 18 -9.61 9.71 -4.85
CA LYS A 18 -9.22 8.85 -5.98
C LYS A 18 -9.76 9.32 -7.33
N VAL A 19 -10.70 10.26 -7.34
CA VAL A 19 -11.28 10.84 -8.55
C VAL A 19 -10.62 12.18 -8.83
N ASP A 20 -10.29 12.44 -10.10
CA ASP A 20 -9.73 13.73 -10.51
C ASP A 20 -10.67 14.87 -10.09
N PRO A 21 -10.15 15.96 -9.45
CA PRO A 21 -10.99 17.05 -8.95
C PRO A 21 -11.78 17.79 -10.03
N LYS A 22 -11.39 17.65 -11.30
CA LYS A 22 -12.12 18.23 -12.45
C LYS A 22 -13.28 17.35 -12.93
N LYS A 23 -13.41 16.12 -12.38
CA LYS A 23 -14.48 15.17 -12.77
C LYS A 23 -15.62 15.19 -11.75
N ARG A 24 -16.84 14.94 -12.23
CA ARG A 24 -17.99 14.74 -11.36
C ARG A 24 -17.87 13.39 -10.64
N ILE A 25 -18.21 13.36 -9.35
CA ILE A 25 -18.23 12.17 -8.53
C ILE A 25 -19.68 11.74 -8.34
N LEU A 26 -20.01 10.51 -8.72
CA LEU A 26 -21.24 9.86 -8.30
C LEU A 26 -20.93 9.07 -7.02
N PHE A 27 -21.39 9.55 -5.89
CA PHE A 27 -21.14 8.89 -4.61
C PHE A 27 -22.07 7.69 -4.43
N ASP A 28 -21.48 6.50 -4.29
CA ASP A 28 -22.18 5.28 -3.87
C ASP A 28 -21.63 4.82 -2.52
N PRO A 29 -22.42 4.90 -1.45
CA PRO A 29 -21.98 4.48 -0.12
C PRO A 29 -21.57 3.02 -0.03
N LYS A 30 -22.22 2.12 -0.79
CA LYS A 30 -21.90 0.68 -0.75
C LYS A 30 -20.54 0.40 -1.35
N SER A 31 -20.24 0.96 -2.51
CA SER A 31 -18.94 0.76 -3.17
C SER A 31 -17.78 1.43 -2.43
N SER A 32 -18.04 2.45 -1.60
CA SER A 32 -16.98 3.15 -0.85
C SER A 32 -16.42 2.35 0.32
N VAL A 33 -17.17 1.39 0.84
CA VAL A 33 -16.80 0.56 2.02
C VAL A 33 -16.36 -0.85 1.65
N ASP A 34 -16.32 -1.18 0.38
CA ASP A 34 -15.93 -2.50 -0.11
C ASP A 34 -14.45 -2.78 0.22
N PHE A 35 -14.18 -4.02 0.66
CA PHE A 35 -12.82 -4.55 0.86
C PHE A 35 -12.19 -5.07 -0.44
N GLN A 36 -12.87 -4.93 -1.56
CA GLN A 36 -12.38 -5.28 -2.88
C GLN A 36 -12.36 -4.04 -3.79
N GLY A 37 -11.50 -4.07 -4.80
CA GLY A 37 -11.37 -2.98 -5.75
C GLY A 37 -10.61 -1.76 -5.22
N ASN A 38 -10.74 -0.64 -5.92
CA ASN A 38 -10.02 0.60 -5.61
C ASN A 38 -10.72 1.36 -4.45
N THR A 39 -10.49 0.90 -3.22
CA THR A 39 -11.11 1.43 -2.00
C THR A 39 -10.10 1.65 -0.88
N GLY A 40 -10.41 2.59 0.02
CA GLY A 40 -9.60 2.84 1.21
C GLY A 40 -9.43 1.60 2.09
N PRO A 41 -10.51 0.84 2.40
CA PRO A 41 -10.43 -0.40 3.19
C PRO A 41 -9.49 -1.43 2.60
N PHE A 42 -9.49 -1.62 1.29
CA PHE A 42 -8.60 -2.56 0.62
C PHE A 42 -7.12 -2.23 0.86
N ILE A 43 -6.77 -0.95 0.74
CA ILE A 43 -5.40 -0.48 0.97
C ILE A 43 -5.03 -0.60 2.45
N GLN A 44 -5.92 -0.17 3.36
CA GLN A 44 -5.70 -0.24 4.81
C GLN A 44 -5.55 -1.68 5.30
N TYR A 45 -6.36 -2.60 4.77
CA TYR A 45 -6.25 -4.02 5.08
C TYR A 45 -4.91 -4.61 4.64
N THR A 46 -4.44 -4.26 3.43
CA THR A 46 -3.12 -4.70 2.96
C THR A 46 -2.00 -4.13 3.82
N TYR A 47 -2.07 -2.86 4.22
CA TYR A 47 -1.12 -2.27 5.16
C TYR A 47 -1.08 -3.03 6.49
N ALA A 48 -2.22 -3.30 7.10
CA ALA A 48 -2.31 -4.06 8.35
C ALA A 48 -1.77 -5.50 8.21
N ARG A 49 -2.00 -6.14 7.05
CA ARG A 49 -1.39 -7.44 6.71
C ARG A 49 0.13 -7.36 6.69
N ILE A 50 0.70 -6.35 6.04
CA ILE A 50 2.17 -6.15 6.02
C ILE A 50 2.70 -5.94 7.44
N GLN A 51 2.04 -5.13 8.25
CA GLN A 51 2.43 -4.95 9.66
C GLN A 51 2.41 -6.27 10.43
N SER A 52 1.46 -7.16 10.13
CA SER A 52 1.44 -8.51 10.72
C SER A 52 2.64 -9.36 10.28
N ILE A 53 3.05 -9.27 9.01
CA ILE A 53 4.24 -9.97 8.50
C ILE A 53 5.49 -9.47 9.23
N ILE A 54 5.66 -8.15 9.36
CA ILE A 54 6.79 -7.52 10.04
C ILE A 54 6.86 -7.95 11.50
N ARG A 55 5.73 -7.94 12.22
CA ARG A 55 5.68 -8.41 13.62
C ARG A 55 6.03 -9.89 13.79
N LYS A 56 5.71 -10.73 12.80
CA LYS A 56 6.03 -12.16 12.81
C LYS A 56 7.47 -12.46 12.37
N ALA A 57 8.15 -11.50 11.75
CA ALA A 57 9.56 -11.63 11.36
C ALA A 57 10.44 -11.51 12.61
N ALA A 58 10.57 -12.61 13.38
CA ALA A 58 11.34 -12.70 14.61
C ALA A 58 12.85 -12.90 14.34
N PHE A 59 13.41 -12.19 13.34
CA PHE A 59 14.81 -12.24 12.95
C PHE A 59 15.28 -10.84 12.51
N ASP A 60 16.60 -10.64 12.51
CA ASP A 60 17.19 -9.39 12.05
C ASP A 60 17.13 -9.31 10.51
N TYR A 61 16.24 -8.46 10.00
CA TYR A 61 16.10 -8.17 8.57
C TYR A 61 16.71 -6.82 8.17
N SER A 62 17.58 -6.22 9.01
CA SER A 62 18.29 -4.98 8.65
C SER A 62 19.51 -5.20 7.77
N LYS A 63 19.99 -6.45 7.66
CA LYS A 63 21.18 -6.83 6.93
C LYS A 63 21.04 -6.60 5.44
N SER A 64 22.10 -6.11 4.79
CA SER A 64 22.20 -6.09 3.35
C SER A 64 22.39 -7.50 2.81
N VAL A 65 21.63 -7.86 1.79
CA VAL A 65 21.68 -9.18 1.15
C VAL A 65 21.76 -9.05 -0.37
N THR A 66 22.43 -10.00 -1.01
CA THR A 66 22.44 -10.12 -2.47
C THR A 66 21.70 -11.39 -2.86
N ILE A 67 20.71 -11.25 -3.72
CA ILE A 67 19.87 -12.37 -4.18
C ILE A 67 19.56 -12.24 -5.67
N GLU A 68 19.22 -13.35 -6.30
CA GLU A 68 18.54 -13.34 -7.59
C GLU A 68 17.04 -13.07 -7.38
N LEU A 69 16.54 -12.04 -8.05
CA LEU A 69 15.17 -11.57 -7.88
C LEU A 69 14.16 -12.43 -8.66
N HIS A 70 13.10 -12.81 -8.00
CA HIS A 70 11.90 -13.37 -8.64
C HIS A 70 11.19 -12.29 -9.47
N GLU A 71 10.46 -12.68 -10.52
CA GLU A 71 9.78 -11.71 -11.41
C GLU A 71 8.80 -10.80 -10.63
N LYS A 72 8.05 -11.37 -9.69
CA LYS A 72 7.12 -10.58 -8.85
C LYS A 72 7.84 -9.60 -7.90
N GLU A 73 9.05 -9.90 -7.49
CA GLU A 73 9.89 -8.96 -6.72
C GLU A 73 10.35 -7.79 -7.59
N LYS A 74 10.72 -8.06 -8.86
CA LYS A 74 11.11 -7.02 -9.83
C LYS A 74 9.95 -6.10 -10.17
N GLU A 75 8.74 -6.64 -10.41
CA GLU A 75 7.52 -5.86 -10.70
C GLU A 75 7.21 -4.91 -9.53
N LEU A 76 7.25 -5.43 -8.30
CA LEU A 76 7.01 -4.62 -7.10
C LEU A 76 8.07 -3.53 -6.88
N LEU A 77 9.34 -3.83 -7.15
CA LEU A 77 10.42 -2.83 -7.09
C LEU A 77 10.23 -1.72 -8.12
N LYS A 78 9.84 -2.06 -9.36
CA LYS A 78 9.54 -1.07 -10.40
C LYS A 78 8.40 -0.15 -9.96
N GLN A 79 7.34 -0.71 -9.38
CA GLN A 79 6.21 0.07 -8.87
C GLN A 79 6.65 1.00 -7.73
N LEU A 80 7.48 0.54 -6.79
CA LEU A 80 8.03 1.39 -5.73
C LEU A 80 8.90 2.53 -6.28
N ALA A 81 9.69 2.27 -7.33
CA ALA A 81 10.57 3.26 -7.94
C ALA A 81 9.80 4.45 -8.56
N LEU A 82 8.54 4.27 -8.95
CA LEU A 82 7.70 5.33 -9.52
C LEU A 82 7.19 6.34 -8.47
N TYR A 83 7.32 6.05 -7.17
CA TYR A 83 6.73 6.89 -6.13
C TYR A 83 7.19 8.36 -6.15
N PRO A 84 8.50 8.68 -6.24
CA PRO A 84 8.96 10.07 -6.27
C PRO A 84 8.38 10.86 -7.45
N GLU A 85 8.37 10.26 -8.64
CA GLU A 85 7.81 10.87 -9.84
C GLU A 85 6.30 11.08 -9.71
N THR A 86 5.59 10.11 -9.13
CA THR A 86 4.16 10.20 -8.85
C THR A 86 3.81 11.41 -7.98
N ILE A 87 4.61 11.68 -6.94
CA ILE A 87 4.41 12.85 -6.08
C ILE A 87 4.63 14.14 -6.85
N GLN A 88 5.67 14.24 -7.67
CA GLN A 88 5.94 15.41 -8.51
C GLN A 88 4.80 15.65 -9.50
N GLN A 89 4.33 14.60 -10.17
CA GLN A 89 3.19 14.70 -11.10
C GLN A 89 1.90 15.13 -10.39
N ALA A 90 1.62 14.60 -9.21
CA ALA A 90 0.45 14.98 -8.43
C ALA A 90 0.49 16.45 -8.03
N ALA A 91 1.65 16.96 -7.62
CA ALA A 91 1.85 18.37 -7.29
C ALA A 91 1.70 19.28 -8.51
N THR A 92 2.34 18.96 -9.62
CA THR A 92 2.28 19.72 -10.87
C THR A 92 0.86 19.81 -11.43
N ASN A 93 0.09 18.72 -11.33
CA ASN A 93 -1.27 18.66 -11.86
C ASN A 93 -2.35 19.08 -10.84
N TYR A 94 -1.97 19.40 -9.59
CA TYR A 94 -2.91 19.68 -8.49
C TYR A 94 -3.94 18.56 -8.32
N SER A 95 -3.51 17.30 -8.50
CA SER A 95 -4.41 16.13 -8.52
C SER A 95 -4.00 15.07 -7.50
N PRO A 96 -4.64 15.04 -6.32
CA PRO A 96 -4.41 14.01 -5.31
C PRO A 96 -4.81 12.60 -5.81
N ALA A 97 -5.65 12.53 -6.85
CA ALA A 97 -6.06 11.27 -7.47
C ALA A 97 -4.88 10.47 -8.04
N ILE A 98 -3.81 11.14 -8.46
CA ILE A 98 -2.59 10.50 -8.94
C ILE A 98 -1.95 9.68 -7.80
N VAL A 99 -1.83 10.26 -6.60
CA VAL A 99 -1.29 9.57 -5.41
C VAL A 99 -2.22 8.43 -4.97
N ALA A 100 -3.53 8.67 -4.94
CA ALA A 100 -4.50 7.66 -4.52
C ALA A 100 -4.49 6.43 -5.44
N ASN A 101 -4.52 6.64 -6.75
CA ASN A 101 -4.51 5.54 -7.73
C ASN A 101 -3.16 4.82 -7.76
N TYR A 102 -2.04 5.53 -7.66
CA TYR A 102 -0.73 4.91 -7.49
C TYR A 102 -0.68 3.97 -6.28
N THR A 103 -1.22 4.42 -5.14
CA THR A 103 -1.23 3.60 -3.91
C THR A 103 -2.06 2.33 -4.10
N TYR A 104 -3.18 2.41 -4.81
CA TYR A 104 -3.97 1.23 -5.17
C TYR A 104 -3.19 0.26 -6.06
N ASP A 105 -2.49 0.77 -7.08
CA ASP A 105 -1.68 -0.05 -7.98
C ASP A 105 -0.52 -0.71 -7.24
N LEU A 106 0.17 0.01 -6.35
CA LEU A 106 1.20 -0.55 -5.48
C LEU A 106 0.66 -1.70 -4.61
N VAL A 107 -0.54 -1.53 -4.05
CA VAL A 107 -1.19 -2.57 -3.23
C VAL A 107 -1.59 -3.79 -4.07
N LYS A 108 -2.03 -3.61 -5.30
CA LYS A 108 -2.29 -4.74 -6.23
C LYS A 108 -1.01 -5.53 -6.50
N GLU A 109 0.08 -4.85 -6.81
CA GLU A 109 1.38 -5.50 -7.05
C GLU A 109 1.88 -6.23 -5.81
N PHE A 110 1.75 -5.63 -4.63
CA PHE A 110 2.09 -6.30 -3.38
C PHE A 110 1.22 -7.55 -3.14
N ASN A 111 -0.08 -7.49 -3.38
CA ASN A 111 -0.96 -8.65 -3.21
C ASN A 111 -0.63 -9.76 -4.24
N SER A 112 -0.28 -9.40 -5.48
CA SER A 112 0.24 -10.35 -6.47
C SER A 112 1.52 -11.01 -6.01
N PHE A 113 2.50 -10.24 -5.53
CA PHE A 113 3.72 -10.74 -4.94
C PHE A 113 3.42 -11.69 -3.76
N TYR A 114 2.59 -11.28 -2.81
CA TYR A 114 2.25 -12.06 -1.61
C TYR A 114 1.57 -13.40 -1.92
N GLN A 115 0.78 -13.47 -3.00
CA GLN A 115 0.12 -14.70 -3.42
C GLN A 115 1.05 -15.69 -4.12
N ASN A 116 2.07 -15.19 -4.83
CA ASN A 116 2.95 -16.01 -5.65
C ASN A 116 4.29 -16.35 -4.99
N VAL A 117 4.65 -15.63 -3.93
CA VAL A 117 5.97 -15.74 -3.29
C VAL A 117 5.80 -15.87 -1.78
N SER A 118 6.37 -16.93 -1.21
CA SER A 118 6.40 -17.11 0.25
C SER A 118 7.37 -16.11 0.88
N ILE A 119 6.90 -15.31 1.85
CA ILE A 119 7.74 -14.33 2.55
C ILE A 119 8.42 -15.00 3.76
N LEU A 120 7.65 -15.36 4.76
CA LEU A 120 8.19 -15.92 6.02
C LEU A 120 8.50 -17.42 5.94
N GLY A 121 7.83 -18.14 5.02
CA GLY A 121 8.07 -19.57 4.77
C GLY A 121 9.20 -19.85 3.76
N GLU A 122 9.93 -18.82 3.30
CA GLU A 122 11.10 -19.01 2.44
C GLU A 122 12.23 -19.68 3.23
N GLU A 123 12.86 -20.70 2.67
CA GLU A 123 13.96 -21.43 3.30
C GLU A 123 15.28 -20.68 3.18
N ASN A 124 15.52 -19.99 2.06
CA ASN A 124 16.72 -19.19 1.87
C ASN A 124 16.66 -17.92 2.72
N GLU A 125 17.56 -17.83 3.71
CA GLU A 125 17.59 -16.71 4.67
C GLU A 125 17.77 -15.34 3.98
N ALA A 126 18.61 -15.24 2.97
CA ALA A 126 18.85 -13.98 2.26
C ALA A 126 17.57 -13.51 1.52
N LYS A 127 16.89 -14.43 0.84
CA LYS A 127 15.61 -14.14 0.18
C LYS A 127 14.52 -13.75 1.19
N LYS A 128 14.46 -14.44 2.32
CA LYS A 128 13.51 -14.14 3.41
C LYS A 128 13.73 -12.72 3.96
N ILE A 129 14.97 -12.35 4.27
CA ILE A 129 15.34 -11.01 4.72
C ILE A 129 14.91 -9.97 3.70
N PHE A 130 15.29 -10.15 2.43
CA PHE A 130 14.95 -9.22 1.36
C PHE A 130 13.43 -9.03 1.21
N ARG A 131 12.64 -10.11 1.25
CA ARG A 131 11.18 -10.07 1.12
C ARG A 131 10.51 -9.32 2.27
N VAL A 132 11.03 -9.45 3.49
CA VAL A 132 10.54 -8.65 4.63
C VAL A 132 10.91 -7.18 4.47
N GLN A 133 12.13 -6.87 4.02
CA GLN A 133 12.56 -5.49 3.70
C GLN A 133 11.67 -4.88 2.61
N LEU A 134 11.39 -5.64 1.55
CA LEU A 134 10.52 -5.21 0.46
C LEU A 134 9.10 -4.93 0.94
N ALA A 135 8.52 -5.85 1.72
CA ALA A 135 7.21 -5.65 2.33
C ALA A 135 7.17 -4.41 3.24
N LYS A 136 8.20 -4.21 4.07
CA LYS A 136 8.33 -3.01 4.90
C LYS A 136 8.38 -1.74 4.06
N LYS A 137 9.13 -1.73 2.97
CA LYS A 137 9.22 -0.56 2.07
C LYS A 137 7.86 -0.24 1.44
N VAL A 138 7.08 -1.25 1.07
CA VAL A 138 5.70 -1.07 0.59
C VAL A 138 4.83 -0.41 1.67
N ALA A 139 4.89 -0.91 2.91
CA ALA A 139 4.13 -0.32 4.02
C ALA A 139 4.51 1.15 4.27
N ASP A 140 5.82 1.46 4.29
CA ASP A 140 6.32 2.81 4.48
C ASP A 140 5.82 3.75 3.36
N THR A 141 5.79 3.26 2.12
CA THR A 141 5.28 4.02 0.96
C THR A 141 3.76 4.24 1.04
N ILE A 142 2.98 3.22 1.40
CA ILE A 142 1.53 3.35 1.62
C ILE A 142 1.25 4.39 2.71
N LYS A 143 1.97 4.30 3.84
CA LYS A 143 1.81 5.23 4.95
C LYS A 143 2.14 6.66 4.54
N SER A 144 3.22 6.86 3.79
CA SER A 144 3.62 8.16 3.26
C SER A 144 2.57 8.73 2.30
N ALA A 145 2.09 7.93 1.34
CA ALA A 145 1.07 8.33 0.37
C ALA A 145 -0.25 8.70 1.06
N PHE A 146 -0.70 7.90 2.01
CA PHE A 146 -1.93 8.17 2.77
C PHE A 146 -1.81 9.39 3.67
N TYR A 147 -0.65 9.62 4.28
CA TYR A 147 -0.37 10.82 5.03
C TYR A 147 -0.56 12.09 4.17
N LEU A 148 -0.06 12.10 2.92
CA LEU A 148 -0.26 13.21 1.98
C LEU A 148 -1.73 13.42 1.61
N LEU A 149 -2.55 12.36 1.66
CA LEU A 149 -4.01 12.42 1.42
C LEU A 149 -4.80 12.77 2.69
N GLY A 150 -4.14 12.98 3.83
CA GLY A 150 -4.79 13.20 5.13
C GLY A 150 -5.57 11.98 5.62
N ILE A 151 -5.09 10.77 5.30
CA ILE A 151 -5.72 9.48 5.67
C ILE A 151 -4.77 8.69 6.56
N ASP A 152 -5.28 8.17 7.66
CA ASP A 152 -4.51 7.30 8.56
C ASP A 152 -4.58 5.83 8.12
N VAL A 153 -3.50 5.10 8.41
CA VAL A 153 -3.43 3.65 8.19
C VAL A 153 -3.32 2.92 9.53
N PRO A 154 -4.23 1.97 9.80
CA PRO A 154 -4.21 1.22 11.06
C PRO A 154 -3.19 0.09 11.01
N GLU A 155 -2.43 -0.10 12.09
CA GLU A 155 -1.48 -1.21 12.20
C GLU A 155 -2.14 -2.58 12.38
N ARG A 156 -3.43 -2.60 12.76
CA ARG A 156 -4.27 -3.80 12.95
C ARG A 156 -5.68 -3.55 12.45
N MET A 157 -6.25 -4.53 11.81
CA MET A 157 -7.65 -4.57 11.38
C MET A 157 -8.28 -5.91 11.77
#